data_de8c9889d2086814eb5b79a7b51a50df
#
_entry.id   de8c9889d2086814eb5b79a7b51a50df
#
_cell.length_a   1.000
_cell.length_b   1.000
_cell.length_c   1.000
_cell.angle_alpha   90.00
_cell.angle_beta   90.00
_cell.angle_gamma   90.00
#
_symmetry.space_group_name_H-M   'P 1'
#
loop_
_entity.id
_entity.type
_entity.pdbx_description
1 polymer ?
#
loop_
_entity_poly.entity_id
_entity_poly.type
_entity_poly.pdbx_seq_one_letter_code
_entity_poly.pdbx_strand_id
1 'polypeptide(L)'
;MPGYLIANVKVTDPEGFERYRAGVPAVIAQYGGRYAVRGGTMEKLENAEGFNRMVVLEFPSLDAARAFYFSPEYAPLLKLRIESTDSQVVLVDGYSP
;
A
#
# COMPACT_ATOMS: atom_id res chain seq x y z
N MET A 1 -12.80 7.80 12.09
CA MET A 1 -11.75 8.46 11.32
C MET A 1 -11.10 7.42 10.42
N PRO A 2 -10.84 7.75 9.16
CA PRO A 2 -10.20 6.78 8.27
C PRO A 2 -8.77 6.50 8.71
N GLY A 3 -8.28 5.35 8.32
CA GLY A 3 -6.87 4.99 8.46
C GLY A 3 -6.26 4.78 7.09
N TYR A 4 -4.98 5.09 6.95
CA TYR A 4 -4.29 5.00 5.68
C TYR A 4 -3.08 4.11 5.77
N LEU A 5 -2.87 3.33 4.71
CA LEU A 5 -1.58 2.70 4.46
C LEU A 5 -0.94 3.47 3.31
N ILE A 6 0.23 4.01 3.56
CA ILE A 6 0.97 4.80 2.57
C ILE A 6 2.26 4.06 2.25
N ALA A 7 2.47 3.80 0.97
CA ALA A 7 3.65 3.07 0.51
C ALA A 7 4.35 3.82 -0.61
N ASN A 8 5.66 3.95 -0.47
CA ASN A 8 6.54 4.33 -1.57
C ASN A 8 7.19 3.03 -2.07
N VAL A 9 6.98 2.70 -3.34
CA VAL A 9 7.35 1.40 -3.89
C VAL A 9 8.35 1.56 -5.02
N LYS A 10 9.50 0.90 -4.89
CA LYS A 10 10.46 0.75 -5.98
C LYS A 10 10.43 -0.70 -6.42
N VAL A 11 9.94 -0.96 -7.63
CA VAL A 11 9.85 -2.32 -8.16
C VAL A 11 11.23 -2.79 -8.59
N THR A 12 11.66 -3.95 -8.05
CA THR A 12 12.94 -4.58 -8.39
C THR A 12 12.76 -5.85 -9.21
N ASP A 13 11.58 -6.48 -9.11
CA ASP A 13 11.19 -7.66 -9.89
C ASP A 13 9.79 -7.43 -10.45
N PRO A 14 9.66 -6.98 -11.72
CA PRO A 14 8.36 -6.68 -12.30
C PRO A 14 7.39 -7.86 -12.35
N GLU A 15 7.88 -9.07 -12.60
CA GLU A 15 7.01 -10.26 -12.65
C GLU A 15 6.41 -10.58 -11.29
N GLY A 16 7.25 -10.54 -10.23
CA GLY A 16 6.78 -10.76 -8.88
C GLY A 16 5.79 -9.69 -8.46
N PHE A 17 6.05 -8.45 -8.82
CA PHE A 17 5.15 -7.34 -8.49
C PHE A 17 3.79 -7.46 -9.20
N GLU A 18 3.76 -7.93 -10.46
CA GLU A 18 2.51 -8.17 -11.16
C GLU A 18 1.67 -9.24 -10.47
N ARG A 19 2.29 -10.30 -9.95
CA ARG A 19 1.57 -11.31 -9.16
C ARG A 19 0.99 -10.71 -7.89
N TYR A 20 1.75 -9.83 -7.24
CA TYR A 20 1.27 -9.09 -6.06
C TYR A 20 0.06 -8.23 -6.42
N ARG A 21 0.16 -7.43 -7.48
CA ARG A 21 -0.92 -6.54 -7.92
C ARG A 21 -2.18 -7.29 -8.31
N ALA A 22 -2.05 -8.50 -8.83
CA ALA A 22 -3.20 -9.32 -9.22
C ALA A 22 -3.98 -9.83 -8.00
N GLY A 23 -3.29 -10.10 -6.89
CA GLY A 23 -3.92 -10.73 -5.71
C GLY A 23 -4.38 -9.76 -4.64
N VAL A 24 -3.74 -8.61 -4.52
CA VAL A 24 -3.97 -7.72 -3.39
C VAL A 24 -5.32 -6.98 -3.39
N PRO A 25 -5.94 -6.61 -4.54
CA PRO A 25 -7.21 -5.87 -4.50
C PRO A 25 -8.32 -6.58 -3.75
N ALA A 26 -8.43 -7.91 -3.90
CA ALA A 26 -9.47 -8.67 -3.22
C ALA A 26 -9.30 -8.64 -1.70
N VAL A 27 -8.04 -8.70 -1.22
CA VAL A 27 -7.77 -8.67 0.21
C VAL A 27 -8.00 -7.27 0.78
N ILE A 28 -7.64 -6.23 0.06
CA ILE A 28 -7.94 -4.85 0.45
C ILE A 28 -9.46 -4.68 0.64
N ALA A 29 -10.25 -5.12 -0.33
CA ALA A 29 -11.70 -5.02 -0.27
C ALA A 29 -12.29 -5.83 0.89
N GLN A 30 -11.73 -6.99 1.17
CA GLN A 30 -12.16 -7.85 2.28
C GLN A 30 -12.07 -7.12 3.62
N TYR A 31 -11.10 -6.23 3.78
CA TYR A 31 -10.90 -5.46 5.02
C TYR A 31 -11.50 -4.06 4.95
N GLY A 32 -12.36 -3.81 3.95
CA GLY A 32 -13.07 -2.53 3.83
C GLY A 32 -12.23 -1.41 3.23
N GLY A 33 -11.09 -1.73 2.67
CA GLY A 33 -10.19 -0.75 2.09
C GLY A 33 -10.46 -0.46 0.62
N ARG A 34 -9.86 0.64 0.16
CA ARG A 34 -9.89 1.02 -1.25
C ARG A 34 -8.61 1.76 -1.60
N TYR A 35 -8.29 1.78 -2.90
CA TYR A 35 -7.19 2.61 -3.38
C TYR A 35 -7.62 4.07 -3.41
N ALA A 36 -6.87 4.94 -2.74
CA ALA A 36 -6.98 6.39 -2.88
C ALA A 36 -5.97 6.89 -3.91
N VAL A 37 -4.77 6.28 -3.95
CA VAL A 37 -3.73 6.53 -4.96
C VAL A 37 -3.14 5.18 -5.35
N ARG A 38 -3.01 4.93 -6.64
CA ARG A 38 -2.48 3.67 -7.14
C ARG A 38 -1.43 3.91 -8.23
N GLY A 39 -0.29 4.45 -7.82
CA GLY A 39 0.82 4.70 -8.73
C GLY A 39 0.54 5.72 -9.82
N GLY A 40 -0.27 6.74 -9.52
CA GLY A 40 -0.56 7.83 -10.44
C GLY A 40 0.66 8.71 -10.70
N THR A 41 0.53 9.59 -11.68
CA THR A 41 1.58 10.55 -12.01
C THR A 41 1.94 11.38 -10.78
N MET A 42 3.23 11.51 -10.53
CA MET A 42 3.74 12.22 -9.36
C MET A 42 4.58 13.41 -9.81
N GLU A 43 4.23 14.60 -9.34
CA GLU A 43 5.06 15.79 -9.52
C GLU A 43 5.96 15.94 -8.30
N LYS A 44 7.27 15.87 -8.50
CA LYS A 44 8.25 16.00 -7.42
C LYS A 44 8.58 17.47 -7.22
N LEU A 45 8.31 18.00 -6.04
CA LEU A 45 8.43 19.40 -5.73
C LEU A 45 9.66 19.71 -4.88
N GLU A 46 9.88 18.96 -3.81
CA GLU A 46 10.97 19.23 -2.86
C GLU A 46 11.53 17.92 -2.31
N ASN A 47 12.84 17.71 -2.48
CA ASN A 47 13.57 16.58 -1.89
C ASN A 47 12.90 15.22 -2.11
N ALA A 48 12.33 15.03 -3.30
CA ALA A 48 11.48 13.88 -3.59
C ALA A 48 12.16 12.82 -4.47
N GLU A 49 13.47 12.84 -4.58
CA GLU A 49 14.23 11.91 -5.43
C GLU A 49 14.05 10.46 -4.99
N GLY A 50 13.78 10.22 -3.70
CA GLY A 50 13.54 8.87 -3.17
C GLY A 50 12.16 8.30 -3.45
N PHE A 51 11.22 9.12 -3.95
CA PHE A 51 9.88 8.63 -4.27
C PHE A 51 9.85 8.03 -5.65
N ASN A 52 9.30 6.82 -5.76
CA ASN A 52 9.19 6.08 -7.01
C ASN A 52 7.74 5.89 -7.42
N ARG A 53 7.01 5.03 -6.71
CA ARG A 53 5.60 4.76 -6.98
C ARG A 53 4.83 4.94 -5.67
N MET A 54 3.86 5.85 -5.66
CA MET A 54 3.07 6.10 -4.46
C MET A 54 1.78 5.30 -4.51
N VAL A 55 1.50 4.57 -3.43
CA VAL A 55 0.24 3.87 -3.22
C VAL A 55 -0.33 4.33 -1.90
N VAL A 56 -1.61 4.71 -1.90
CA VAL A 56 -2.32 5.07 -0.69
C VAL A 56 -3.60 4.24 -0.64
N LEU A 57 -3.74 3.46 0.42
CA LEU A 57 -4.96 2.72 0.71
C LEU A 57 -5.70 3.42 1.83
N GLU A 58 -7.02 3.52 1.70
CA GLU A 58 -7.87 4.07 2.74
C GLU A 58 -8.73 2.97 3.32
N PHE A 59 -8.80 2.89 4.64
CA PHE A 59 -9.62 1.95 5.39
C PHE A 59 -10.57 2.72 6.31
N PRO A 60 -11.65 2.08 6.80
CA PRO A 60 -12.59 2.76 7.70
C PRO A 60 -11.95 3.30 8.98
N SER A 61 -10.85 2.69 9.42
CA SER A 61 -10.14 3.09 10.62
C SER A 61 -8.68 2.64 10.54
N LEU A 62 -7.84 3.18 11.43
CA LEU A 62 -6.46 2.70 11.56
C LEU A 62 -6.43 1.23 11.99
N ASP A 63 -7.36 0.82 12.87
CA ASP A 63 -7.44 -0.59 13.28
C ASP A 63 -7.76 -1.51 12.11
N ALA A 64 -8.64 -1.09 11.19
CA ALA A 64 -8.95 -1.86 9.99
C ALA A 64 -7.72 -1.97 9.07
N ALA A 65 -6.97 -0.87 8.91
CA ALA A 65 -5.73 -0.89 8.14
C ALA A 65 -4.69 -1.84 8.76
N ARG A 66 -4.58 -1.81 10.08
CA ARG A 66 -3.67 -2.71 10.82
C ARG A 66 -4.12 -4.16 10.66
N ALA A 67 -5.42 -4.44 10.76
CA ALA A 67 -5.96 -5.77 10.59
C ALA A 67 -5.64 -6.33 9.19
N PHE A 68 -5.76 -5.50 8.16
CA PHE A 68 -5.37 -5.86 6.80
C PHE A 68 -3.89 -6.24 6.73
N TYR A 69 -3.02 -5.37 7.22
CA TYR A 69 -1.57 -5.54 7.06
C TYR A 69 -1.05 -6.81 7.74
N PHE A 70 -1.61 -7.14 8.91
CA PHE A 70 -1.19 -8.30 9.69
C PHE A 70 -2.09 -9.53 9.48
N SER A 71 -2.97 -9.50 8.47
CA SER A 71 -3.89 -10.60 8.22
C SER A 71 -3.19 -11.82 7.62
N PRO A 72 -3.72 -13.03 7.86
CA PRO A 72 -3.21 -14.22 7.19
C PRO A 72 -3.44 -14.19 5.67
N GLU A 73 -4.50 -13.52 5.22
CA GLU A 73 -4.79 -13.37 3.79
C GLU A 73 -3.72 -12.53 3.09
N TYR A 74 -3.20 -11.51 3.76
CA TYR A 74 -2.17 -10.64 3.18
C TYR A 74 -0.76 -11.25 3.30
N ALA A 75 -0.53 -12.14 4.25
CA ALA A 75 0.83 -12.64 4.55
C ALA A 75 1.59 -13.16 3.30
N PRO A 76 1.00 -14.00 2.42
CA PRO A 76 1.73 -14.44 1.23
C PRO A 76 1.96 -13.33 0.22
N LEU A 77 1.04 -12.36 0.15
CA LEU A 77 1.19 -11.19 -0.72
C LEU A 77 2.27 -10.26 -0.19
N LEU A 78 2.31 -10.07 1.13
CA LEU A 78 3.36 -9.27 1.78
C LEU A 78 4.75 -9.82 1.46
N LYS A 79 4.91 -11.13 1.57
CA LYS A 79 6.17 -11.80 1.22
C LYS A 79 6.55 -11.51 -0.23
N LEU A 80 5.60 -11.63 -1.13
CA LEU A 80 5.80 -11.39 -2.56
C LEU A 80 6.21 -9.92 -2.83
N ARG A 81 5.56 -8.97 -2.14
CA ARG A 81 5.92 -7.55 -2.26
C ARG A 81 7.34 -7.28 -1.74
N ILE A 82 7.69 -7.83 -0.60
CA ILE A 82 9.03 -7.65 -0.01
C ILE A 82 10.11 -8.20 -0.96
N GLU A 83 9.84 -9.35 -1.58
CA GLU A 83 10.79 -9.99 -2.50
C GLU A 83 10.90 -9.26 -3.85
N SER A 84 9.86 -8.55 -4.26
CA SER A 84 9.80 -7.92 -5.59
C SER A 84 9.97 -6.40 -5.58
N THR A 85 10.10 -5.79 -4.41
CA THR A 85 10.20 -4.33 -4.29
C THR A 85 11.18 -3.94 -3.18
N ASP A 86 11.64 -2.68 -3.27
CA ASP A 86 12.24 -1.97 -2.14
C ASP A 86 11.24 -0.87 -1.76
N SER A 87 10.56 -1.03 -0.63
CA SER A 87 9.42 -0.18 -0.26
C SER A 87 9.55 0.35 1.15
N GLN A 88 9.00 1.56 1.34
CA GLN A 88 8.76 2.14 2.66
C GLN A 88 7.25 2.19 2.86
N VAL A 89 6.76 1.67 3.98
CA VAL A 89 5.33 1.54 4.26
C VAL A 89 5.03 2.04 5.65
N VAL A 90 4.00 2.89 5.77
CA VAL A 90 3.54 3.38 7.06
C VAL A 90 2.02 3.29 7.16
N LEU A 91 1.53 3.16 8.37
CA LEU A 91 0.10 3.32 8.69
C LEU A 91 -0.07 4.69 9.35
N VAL A 92 -1.08 5.43 8.92
CA VAL A 92 -1.32 6.80 9.42
C VAL A 92 -2.79 6.95 9.75
N ASP A 93 -3.07 7.48 10.94
CA ASP A 93 -4.44 7.79 11.32
C ASP A 93 -4.92 9.04 10.57
N GLY A 94 -6.15 9.01 10.12
CA GLY A 94 -6.72 10.13 9.38
C GLY A 94 -7.13 11.27 10.30
N TYR A 95 -7.30 12.44 9.71
CA TYR A 95 -7.74 13.64 10.41
C TYR A 95 -9.24 13.86 10.18
N SER A 96 -9.97 14.14 11.26
CA SER A 96 -11.38 14.52 11.19
C SER A 96 -11.54 15.86 11.90
N PRO A 97 -11.92 16.92 11.15
CA PRO A 97 -12.05 18.26 11.76
C PRO A 97 -13.20 18.36 12.77
#